data_e2376fe1eb961d547975dea66988b474
#
_entry.id   e2376fe1eb961d547975dea66988b474
#
_cell.length_a   1.000
_cell.length_b   1.000
_cell.length_c   1.000
_cell.angle_alpha   90.00
_cell.angle_beta   90.00
_cell.angle_gamma   90.00
#
_symmetry.space_group_name_H-M   'P 1'
#
loop_
_entity.id
_entity.type
_entity.pdbx_description
1 polymer ?
#
loop_
_entity_poly.entity_id
_entity_poly.type
_entity_poly.pdbx_seq_one_letter_code
_entity_poly.pdbx_strand_id
1 'polypeptide(L)'
;MRYLAMVLIAMTIGTPAVAEVDPAVIAMLGRWSLASPDPSRVVICHGFGCAFRTEIALTDADHAQMAAIMALGAASAEAERAAIGRTEAWFERRIGPITGTAQRVARASPLTSGAFNRGQFDCIDTTHNTNSLLLVLDQLKLLQHHTIAAPVARFPPHNTAVIRDRKSNGLWTVDPWTHKSGEVPDIFPLAKWKAGEIRP
;
A
#
# COMPACT_ATOMS: atom_id res chain seq x y z
N MET A 1 -16.64 -55.82 34.79
CA MET A 1 -16.26 -54.40 34.97
C MET A 1 -15.98 -53.81 33.57
N ARG A 2 -16.83 -52.93 33.06
CA ARG A 2 -16.66 -52.28 31.76
C ARG A 2 -16.11 -50.89 32.01
N TYR A 3 -14.88 -50.59 31.54
CA TYR A 3 -14.30 -49.27 31.61
C TYR A 3 -14.86 -48.43 30.45
N LEU A 4 -15.63 -47.38 30.77
CA LEU A 4 -16.02 -46.33 29.84
C LEU A 4 -14.79 -45.40 29.63
N ALA A 5 -14.22 -45.45 28.45
CA ALA A 5 -13.23 -44.47 28.04
C ALA A 5 -13.90 -43.16 27.67
N MET A 6 -13.67 -42.12 28.46
CA MET A 6 -14.16 -40.76 28.19
C MET A 6 -13.21 -40.10 27.21
N VAL A 7 -13.66 -39.91 25.95
CA VAL A 7 -12.88 -39.17 24.94
C VAL A 7 -13.12 -37.69 25.16
N LEU A 8 -12.12 -36.98 25.64
CA LEU A 8 -12.06 -35.50 25.70
C LEU A 8 -11.79 -34.97 24.31
N ILE A 9 -12.79 -34.39 23.66
CA ILE A 9 -12.62 -33.62 22.43
C ILE A 9 -12.13 -32.22 22.83
N ALA A 10 -10.85 -31.96 22.62
CA ALA A 10 -10.29 -30.60 22.74
C ALA A 10 -10.79 -29.74 21.58
N MET A 11 -11.72 -28.81 21.86
CA MET A 11 -12.08 -27.76 20.92
C MET A 11 -10.92 -26.76 20.82
N THR A 12 -10.18 -26.81 19.74
CA THR A 12 -9.21 -25.74 19.39
C THR A 12 -10.00 -24.54 18.93
N ILE A 13 -10.07 -23.51 19.76
CA ILE A 13 -10.57 -22.18 19.36
C ILE A 13 -9.51 -21.61 18.41
N GLY A 14 -9.72 -21.77 17.09
CA GLY A 14 -8.90 -21.15 16.07
C GLY A 14 -9.05 -19.63 16.20
N THR A 15 -7.93 -18.91 16.37
CA THR A 15 -7.94 -17.44 16.22
C THR A 15 -8.44 -17.10 14.80
N PRO A 16 -9.37 -16.14 14.64
CA PRO A 16 -9.82 -15.76 13.31
C PRO A 16 -8.61 -15.28 12.49
N ALA A 17 -8.43 -15.87 11.31
CA ALA A 17 -7.39 -15.44 10.39
C ALA A 17 -7.66 -13.97 10.00
N VAL A 18 -6.66 -13.11 10.16
CA VAL A 18 -6.75 -11.72 9.67
C VAL A 18 -6.79 -11.78 8.14
N ALA A 19 -7.76 -11.09 7.54
CA ALA A 19 -7.85 -11.01 6.08
C ALA A 19 -6.54 -10.41 5.51
N GLU A 20 -6.07 -10.98 4.40
CA GLU A 20 -4.86 -10.50 3.70
C GLU A 20 -5.02 -9.05 3.23
N VAL A 21 -6.23 -8.71 2.77
CA VAL A 21 -6.61 -7.37 2.33
C VAL A 21 -7.87 -6.94 3.07
N ASP A 22 -7.81 -5.79 3.72
CA ASP A 22 -8.98 -5.21 4.39
C ASP A 22 -10.08 -4.89 3.34
N PRO A 23 -11.34 -5.29 3.55
CA PRO A 23 -12.43 -5.00 2.63
C PRO A 23 -12.61 -3.52 2.30
N ALA A 24 -12.23 -2.61 3.21
CA ALA A 24 -12.29 -1.17 2.96
C ALA A 24 -11.34 -0.73 1.83
N VAL A 25 -10.20 -1.41 1.65
CA VAL A 25 -9.27 -1.17 0.54
C VAL A 25 -9.95 -1.53 -0.79
N ILE A 26 -10.54 -2.71 -0.87
CA ILE A 26 -11.25 -3.15 -2.08
C ILE A 26 -12.43 -2.22 -2.40
N ALA A 27 -13.20 -1.81 -1.38
CA ALA A 27 -14.30 -0.86 -1.55
C ALA A 27 -13.81 0.52 -2.00
N MET A 28 -12.68 1.01 -1.48
CA MET A 28 -12.07 2.27 -1.88
C MET A 28 -11.61 2.21 -3.34
N LEU A 29 -10.82 1.21 -3.70
CA LEU A 29 -10.32 1.04 -5.07
C LEU A 29 -11.46 0.81 -6.07
N GLY A 30 -12.49 0.05 -5.67
CA GLY A 30 -13.66 -0.24 -6.49
C GLY A 30 -14.46 1.01 -6.88
N ARG A 31 -14.58 2.01 -5.98
CA ARG A 31 -15.28 3.28 -6.28
C ARG A 31 -14.69 4.04 -7.48
N TRP A 32 -13.39 3.88 -7.70
CA TRP A 32 -12.66 4.55 -8.77
C TRP A 32 -12.29 3.61 -9.92
N SER A 33 -12.78 2.36 -9.89
CA SER A 33 -12.40 1.31 -10.86
C SER A 33 -10.88 1.04 -10.89
N LEU A 34 -10.23 1.12 -9.73
CA LEU A 34 -8.78 0.92 -9.58
C LEU A 34 -8.43 -0.52 -9.18
N ALA A 35 -9.36 -1.25 -8.56
CA ALA A 35 -9.13 -2.63 -8.17
C ALA A 35 -9.07 -3.52 -9.43
N SER A 36 -7.96 -4.23 -9.61
CA SER A 36 -7.82 -5.25 -10.62
C SER A 36 -7.65 -6.62 -9.95
N PRO A 37 -8.36 -7.66 -10.38
CA PRO A 37 -8.10 -9.02 -9.95
C PRO A 37 -6.83 -9.61 -10.61
N ASP A 38 -6.29 -8.93 -11.60
CA ASP A 38 -5.15 -9.34 -12.40
C ASP A 38 -3.93 -8.47 -12.06
N PRO A 39 -2.84 -9.04 -11.48
CA PRO A 39 -1.64 -8.30 -11.16
C PRO A 39 -0.87 -7.75 -12.38
N SER A 40 -1.25 -8.15 -13.60
CA SER A 40 -0.65 -7.62 -14.84
C SER A 40 -1.16 -6.23 -15.22
N ARG A 41 -2.11 -5.65 -14.48
CA ARG A 41 -2.67 -4.33 -14.76
C ARG A 41 -2.89 -3.53 -13.49
N VAL A 42 -2.59 -2.24 -13.56
CA VAL A 42 -2.85 -1.28 -12.49
C VAL A 42 -3.41 0.01 -13.09
N VAL A 43 -4.33 0.65 -12.37
CA VAL A 43 -4.84 1.97 -12.75
C VAL A 43 -4.30 3.00 -11.77
N ILE A 44 -3.66 4.04 -12.31
CA ILE A 44 -2.99 5.09 -11.55
C ILE A 44 -3.86 6.34 -11.53
N CYS A 45 -4.16 6.83 -10.32
CA CYS A 45 -4.76 8.14 -10.09
C CYS A 45 -3.72 9.25 -10.20
N HIS A 46 -4.10 10.37 -10.84
CA HIS A 46 -3.25 11.57 -10.87
C HIS A 46 -4.09 12.84 -11.13
N GLY A 47 -3.47 14.00 -10.90
CA GLY A 47 -4.08 15.29 -11.18
C GLY A 47 -5.00 15.78 -10.06
N PHE A 48 -4.78 15.31 -8.84
CA PHE A 48 -5.49 15.64 -7.61
C PHE A 48 -6.89 15.02 -7.50
N GLY A 49 -7.12 14.31 -6.41
CA GLY A 49 -8.40 13.66 -6.12
C GLY A 49 -8.81 12.62 -7.17
N CYS A 50 -7.84 11.95 -7.80
CA CYS A 50 -8.10 10.98 -8.88
C CYS A 50 -8.85 11.57 -10.09
N ALA A 51 -8.58 12.85 -10.42
CA ALA A 51 -9.22 13.53 -11.56
C ALA A 51 -8.90 12.84 -12.88
N PHE A 52 -7.71 12.27 -13.00
CA PHE A 52 -7.29 11.49 -14.17
C PHE A 52 -6.89 10.08 -13.71
N ARG A 53 -7.09 9.11 -14.60
CA ARG A 53 -6.75 7.71 -14.40
C ARG A 53 -6.05 7.19 -15.64
N THR A 54 -4.91 6.52 -15.43
CA THR A 54 -4.13 5.91 -16.51
C THR A 54 -3.96 4.44 -16.20
N GLU A 55 -4.46 3.56 -17.08
CA GLU A 55 -4.22 2.13 -16.98
C GLU A 55 -2.81 1.81 -17.49
N ILE A 56 -2.09 0.99 -16.74
CA ILE A 56 -0.72 0.58 -17.04
C ILE A 56 -0.66 -0.94 -17.02
N ALA A 57 -0.12 -1.53 -18.08
CA ALA A 57 0.25 -2.93 -18.11
C ALA A 57 1.56 -3.14 -17.33
N LEU A 58 1.56 -4.11 -16.42
CA LEU A 58 2.73 -4.61 -15.72
C LEU A 58 3.20 -5.86 -16.41
N THR A 59 4.46 -5.86 -16.84
CA THR A 59 5.08 -6.98 -17.56
C THR A 59 5.66 -8.01 -16.60
N ASP A 60 6.03 -9.19 -17.11
CA ASP A 60 6.78 -10.19 -16.35
C ASP A 60 8.10 -9.62 -15.80
N ALA A 61 8.74 -8.70 -16.53
CA ALA A 61 9.94 -8.02 -16.05
C ALA A 61 9.64 -7.07 -14.88
N ASP A 62 8.48 -6.39 -14.89
CA ASP A 62 8.01 -5.56 -13.76
C ASP A 62 7.73 -6.44 -12.53
N HIS A 63 7.08 -7.59 -12.71
CA HIS A 63 6.83 -8.56 -11.63
C HIS A 63 8.15 -9.13 -11.07
N ALA A 64 9.09 -9.52 -11.93
CA ALA A 64 10.40 -10.01 -11.50
C ALA A 64 11.19 -8.95 -10.72
N GLN A 65 11.11 -7.68 -11.13
CA GLN A 65 11.76 -6.58 -10.42
C GLN A 65 11.14 -6.34 -9.04
N MET A 66 9.80 -6.33 -8.93
CA MET A 66 9.12 -6.25 -7.64
C MET A 66 9.51 -7.42 -6.73
N ALA A 67 9.50 -8.64 -7.26
CA ALA A 67 9.91 -9.84 -6.51
C ALA A 67 11.37 -9.75 -6.01
N ALA A 68 12.29 -9.27 -6.84
CA ALA A 68 13.69 -9.10 -6.46
C ALA A 68 13.86 -8.06 -5.33
N ILE A 69 13.12 -6.94 -5.38
CA ILE A 69 13.17 -5.93 -4.31
C ILE A 69 12.54 -6.50 -3.03
N MET A 70 11.38 -7.15 -3.12
CA MET A 70 10.67 -7.69 -1.96
C MET A 70 11.44 -8.85 -1.29
N ALA A 71 12.20 -9.64 -2.04
CA ALA A 71 13.07 -10.69 -1.50
C ALA A 71 14.09 -10.15 -0.46
N LEU A 72 14.50 -8.89 -0.58
CA LEU A 72 15.38 -8.24 0.41
C LEU A 72 14.67 -8.01 1.76
N GLY A 73 13.36 -8.16 1.80
CA GLY A 73 12.53 -8.01 2.98
C GLY A 73 12.19 -9.30 3.71
N ALA A 74 12.56 -10.46 3.18
CA ALA A 74 12.11 -11.77 3.68
C ALA A 74 12.51 -12.09 5.14
N ALA A 75 13.56 -11.44 5.67
CA ALA A 75 14.11 -11.77 6.97
C ALA A 75 13.26 -11.33 8.16
N SER A 76 12.48 -10.25 8.04
CA SER A 76 11.68 -9.69 9.13
C SER A 76 10.65 -8.68 8.66
N ALA A 77 9.66 -8.38 9.51
CA ALA A 77 8.69 -7.33 9.24
C ALA A 77 9.33 -5.95 9.02
N GLU A 78 10.41 -5.62 9.72
CA GLU A 78 11.17 -4.38 9.51
C GLU A 78 11.84 -4.37 8.13
N ALA A 79 12.50 -5.45 7.76
CA ALA A 79 13.12 -5.59 6.44
C ALA A 79 12.09 -5.54 5.32
N GLU A 80 10.90 -6.14 5.51
CA GLU A 80 9.82 -6.08 4.53
C GLU A 80 9.26 -4.66 4.38
N ARG A 81 9.10 -3.89 5.46
CA ARG A 81 8.73 -2.47 5.37
C ARG A 81 9.73 -1.68 4.52
N ALA A 82 11.02 -1.89 4.76
CA ALA A 82 12.06 -1.25 3.94
C ALA A 82 12.01 -1.71 2.46
N ALA A 83 11.65 -2.97 2.19
CA ALA A 83 11.46 -3.48 0.84
C ALA A 83 10.21 -2.86 0.18
N ILE A 84 9.09 -2.75 0.89
CA ILE A 84 7.88 -2.07 0.43
C ILE A 84 8.21 -0.62 0.02
N GLY A 85 8.94 0.13 0.85
CA GLY A 85 9.33 1.50 0.51
C GLY A 85 10.19 1.58 -0.75
N ARG A 86 11.15 0.66 -0.92
CA ARG A 86 11.97 0.58 -2.15
C ARG A 86 11.12 0.21 -3.37
N THR A 87 10.14 -0.67 -3.20
CA THR A 87 9.22 -1.07 -4.27
C THR A 87 8.34 0.10 -4.69
N GLU A 88 7.82 0.88 -3.74
CA GLU A 88 7.06 2.11 -4.01
C GLU A 88 7.90 3.12 -4.81
N ALA A 89 9.12 3.39 -4.38
CA ALA A 89 10.04 4.29 -5.09
C ALA A 89 10.36 3.80 -6.51
N TRP A 90 10.57 2.50 -6.70
CA TRP A 90 10.75 1.91 -8.01
C TRP A 90 9.48 2.04 -8.86
N PHE A 91 8.33 1.75 -8.27
CA PHE A 91 7.04 1.80 -8.96
C PHE A 91 6.74 3.20 -9.48
N GLU A 92 6.93 4.23 -8.66
CA GLU A 92 6.76 5.62 -9.11
C GLU A 92 7.69 5.98 -10.28
N ARG A 93 8.96 5.55 -10.25
CA ARG A 93 9.88 5.74 -11.38
C ARG A 93 9.43 5.00 -12.64
N ARG A 94 8.81 3.84 -12.48
CA ARG A 94 8.30 3.02 -13.60
C ARG A 94 7.06 3.64 -14.24
N ILE A 95 6.12 4.15 -13.42
CA ILE A 95 4.86 4.70 -13.92
C ILE A 95 4.98 6.17 -14.34
N GLY A 96 5.88 6.95 -13.73
CA GLY A 96 6.00 8.39 -13.90
C GLY A 96 6.12 8.87 -15.36
N PRO A 97 6.96 8.25 -16.21
CA PRO A 97 7.05 8.61 -17.63
C PRO A 97 5.73 8.37 -18.40
N ILE A 98 4.93 7.39 -18.00
CA ILE A 98 3.68 7.02 -18.67
C ILE A 98 2.54 7.97 -18.26
N THR A 99 2.47 8.31 -16.97
CA THR A 99 1.44 9.20 -16.41
C THR A 99 1.78 10.67 -16.51
N GLY A 100 3.04 11.00 -16.86
CA GLY A 100 3.56 12.37 -16.84
C GLY A 100 3.94 12.86 -15.43
N THR A 101 3.99 11.98 -14.43
CA THR A 101 4.22 12.34 -13.01
C THR A 101 5.68 12.18 -12.55
N ALA A 102 6.61 11.91 -13.49
CA ALA A 102 8.03 11.69 -13.16
C ALA A 102 8.69 12.88 -12.42
N GLN A 103 8.12 14.09 -12.57
CA GLN A 103 8.61 15.31 -11.92
C GLN A 103 7.68 15.81 -10.80
N ARG A 104 6.81 14.93 -10.26
CA ARG A 104 5.94 15.34 -9.16
C ARG A 104 6.74 15.81 -7.96
N VAL A 105 6.26 16.86 -7.33
CA VAL A 105 6.89 17.44 -6.14
C VAL A 105 6.28 16.86 -4.86
N ALA A 106 7.04 16.91 -3.77
CA ALA A 106 6.55 16.55 -2.45
C ALA A 106 5.37 17.45 -2.04
N ARG A 107 4.36 16.87 -1.39
CA ARG A 107 3.21 17.58 -0.80
C ARG A 107 2.45 18.43 -1.80
N ALA A 108 2.41 18.01 -3.07
CA ALA A 108 1.63 18.72 -4.08
C ALA A 108 0.14 18.71 -3.70
N SER A 109 -0.51 19.81 -4.02
CA SER A 109 -1.95 20.01 -3.84
C SER A 109 -2.48 20.98 -4.91
N PRO A 110 -3.79 21.07 -5.11
CA PRO A 110 -4.38 22.06 -6.01
C PRO A 110 -3.97 23.51 -5.68
N LEU A 111 -3.72 23.80 -4.40
CA LEU A 111 -3.32 25.14 -3.94
C LEU A 111 -1.85 25.47 -4.23
N THR A 112 -0.97 24.46 -4.19
CA THR A 112 0.48 24.68 -4.34
C THR A 112 0.98 24.47 -5.77
N SER A 113 0.28 23.65 -6.57
CA SER A 113 0.77 23.21 -7.88
C SER A 113 -0.21 23.46 -9.01
N GLY A 114 -1.29 24.24 -8.77
CA GLY A 114 -2.34 24.54 -9.75
C GLY A 114 -3.38 23.41 -9.86
N ALA A 115 -4.64 23.79 -9.96
CA ALA A 115 -5.75 22.84 -10.11
C ALA A 115 -5.59 22.02 -11.40
N PHE A 116 -5.96 20.74 -11.35
CA PHE A 116 -5.91 19.80 -12.48
C PHE A 116 -4.51 19.60 -13.10
N ASN A 117 -3.44 19.81 -12.33
CA ASN A 117 -2.08 19.52 -12.79
C ASN A 117 -1.87 18.01 -12.94
N ARG A 118 -1.99 17.50 -14.17
CA ARG A 118 -1.86 16.07 -14.48
C ARG A 118 -0.55 15.44 -14.04
N GLY A 119 0.51 16.23 -13.95
CA GLY A 119 1.84 15.78 -13.56
C GLY A 119 2.06 15.65 -12.06
N GLN A 120 1.01 15.82 -11.24
CA GLN A 120 1.13 15.83 -9.78
C GLN A 120 0.19 14.83 -9.12
N PHE A 121 0.52 14.45 -7.89
CA PHE A 121 -0.31 13.66 -6.97
C PHE A 121 -0.62 14.48 -5.72
N ASP A 122 -1.87 14.45 -5.25
CA ASP A 122 -2.18 14.80 -3.86
C ASP A 122 -2.13 13.55 -2.95
N CYS A 123 -2.48 13.72 -1.68
CA CYS A 123 -2.52 12.61 -0.74
C CYS A 123 -3.61 11.57 -1.07
N ILE A 124 -4.65 11.96 -1.82
CA ILE A 124 -5.70 11.03 -2.28
C ILE A 124 -5.12 10.15 -3.39
N ASP A 125 -4.50 10.76 -4.40
CA ASP A 125 -3.87 10.03 -5.51
C ASP A 125 -2.82 9.04 -4.99
N THR A 126 -1.91 9.51 -4.12
CA THR A 126 -0.87 8.63 -3.55
C THR A 126 -1.45 7.50 -2.72
N THR A 127 -2.47 7.76 -1.89
CA THR A 127 -3.12 6.70 -1.11
C THR A 127 -3.73 5.62 -2.00
N HIS A 128 -4.41 6.00 -3.08
CA HIS A 128 -4.98 5.06 -4.03
C HIS A 128 -3.89 4.26 -4.76
N ASN A 129 -2.87 4.94 -5.27
CA ASN A 129 -1.79 4.32 -6.04
C ASN A 129 -0.97 3.33 -5.17
N THR A 130 -0.64 3.72 -3.94
CA THR A 130 0.03 2.83 -2.98
C THR A 130 -0.80 1.60 -2.64
N ASN A 131 -2.12 1.76 -2.40
CA ASN A 131 -2.99 0.60 -2.17
C ASN A 131 -3.12 -0.30 -3.40
N SER A 132 -3.12 0.28 -4.62
CA SER A 132 -3.08 -0.50 -5.86
C SER A 132 -1.79 -1.31 -5.98
N LEU A 133 -0.63 -0.72 -5.67
CA LEU A 133 0.65 -1.44 -5.64
C LEU A 133 0.66 -2.54 -4.57
N LEU A 134 0.22 -2.23 -3.35
CA LEU A 134 0.15 -3.22 -2.27
C LEU A 134 -0.75 -4.40 -2.65
N LEU A 135 -1.86 -4.14 -3.34
CA LEU A 135 -2.75 -5.20 -3.86
C LEU A 135 -2.03 -6.08 -4.90
N VAL A 136 -1.25 -5.50 -5.82
CA VAL A 136 -0.42 -6.25 -6.77
C VAL A 136 0.61 -7.11 -6.01
N LEU A 137 1.28 -6.56 -4.99
CA LEU A 137 2.24 -7.32 -4.18
C LEU A 137 1.58 -8.49 -3.44
N ASP A 138 0.35 -8.31 -2.93
CA ASP A 138 -0.42 -9.37 -2.28
C ASP A 138 -0.83 -10.47 -3.28
N GLN A 139 -1.34 -10.08 -4.45
CA GLN A 139 -1.72 -11.01 -5.52
C GLN A 139 -0.53 -11.86 -6.00
N LEU A 140 0.66 -11.26 -6.07
CA LEU A 140 1.91 -11.94 -6.39
C LEU A 140 2.51 -12.72 -5.20
N LYS A 141 1.85 -12.70 -4.01
CA LYS A 141 2.31 -13.36 -2.78
C LYS A 141 3.69 -12.86 -2.30
N LEU A 142 3.96 -11.59 -2.47
CA LEU A 142 5.22 -10.97 -2.09
C LEU A 142 5.20 -10.35 -0.69
N LEU A 143 4.01 -10.21 -0.04
CA LEU A 143 3.87 -9.76 1.34
C LEU A 143 3.91 -10.96 2.30
N GLN A 144 5.00 -11.12 3.04
CA GLN A 144 5.21 -12.24 3.96
C GLN A 144 4.88 -11.89 5.42
N HIS A 145 5.25 -10.69 5.84
CA HIS A 145 5.13 -10.23 7.22
C HIS A 145 3.98 -9.24 7.44
N HIS A 146 3.37 -8.72 6.36
CA HIS A 146 2.29 -7.74 6.46
C HIS A 146 1.04 -8.17 5.68
N THR A 147 -0.09 -7.59 6.10
CA THR A 147 -1.36 -7.57 5.37
C THR A 147 -1.72 -6.13 5.04
N ILE A 148 -2.64 -5.92 4.10
CA ILE A 148 -3.09 -4.58 3.73
C ILE A 148 -4.26 -4.19 4.64
N ALA A 149 -4.10 -3.11 5.40
CA ALA A 149 -5.12 -2.58 6.29
C ALA A 149 -5.88 -1.42 5.66
N ALA A 150 -7.04 -1.07 6.23
CA ALA A 150 -7.82 0.08 5.80
C ALA A 150 -6.97 1.36 5.76
N PRO A 151 -7.04 2.15 4.68
CA PRO A 151 -6.37 3.44 4.61
C PRO A 151 -6.95 4.38 5.67
N VAL A 152 -6.16 5.35 6.12
CA VAL A 152 -6.57 6.28 7.16
C VAL A 152 -6.42 7.73 6.70
N ALA A 153 -7.26 8.59 7.29
CA ALA A 153 -7.19 10.03 7.17
C ALA A 153 -6.93 10.67 8.54
N ARG A 154 -6.34 11.86 8.56
CA ARG A 154 -6.17 12.70 9.75
C ARG A 154 -6.42 14.17 9.44
N PHE A 155 -6.50 14.98 10.48
CA PHE A 155 -6.50 16.45 10.36
C PHE A 155 -5.11 17.01 10.79
N PRO A 156 -4.54 18.04 10.13
CA PRO A 156 -4.99 18.62 8.85
C PRO A 156 -5.18 17.58 7.75
N PRO A 157 -6.05 17.84 6.74
CA PRO A 157 -6.44 16.81 5.76
C PRO A 157 -5.24 16.13 5.11
N HIS A 158 -5.05 14.86 5.44
CA HIS A 158 -4.03 14.00 4.86
C HIS A 158 -4.46 12.54 4.96
N ASN A 159 -4.27 11.79 3.87
CA ASN A 159 -4.59 10.36 3.77
C ASN A 159 -3.31 9.57 3.53
N THR A 160 -3.30 8.30 3.97
CA THR A 160 -2.20 7.38 3.71
C THR A 160 -2.68 5.93 3.63
N ALA A 161 -1.96 5.10 2.88
CA ALA A 161 -2.12 3.66 2.90
C ALA A 161 -1.56 3.09 4.22
N VAL A 162 -2.09 1.92 4.63
CA VAL A 162 -1.71 1.28 5.89
C VAL A 162 -1.46 -0.20 5.67
N ILE A 163 -0.39 -0.71 6.28
CA ILE A 163 -0.09 -2.14 6.37
C ILE A 163 -0.15 -2.59 7.84
N ARG A 164 -0.46 -3.86 8.06
CA ARG A 164 -0.53 -4.49 9.37
C ARG A 164 0.53 -5.57 9.49
N ASP A 165 1.37 -5.48 10.51
CA ASP A 165 2.30 -6.54 10.87
C ASP A 165 1.53 -7.78 11.36
N ARG A 166 1.75 -8.93 10.73
CA ARG A 166 1.05 -10.20 11.03
C ARG A 166 1.30 -10.71 12.45
N LYS A 167 2.50 -10.48 12.98
CA LYS A 167 2.93 -11.00 14.28
C LYS A 167 2.49 -10.09 15.43
N SER A 168 2.72 -8.79 15.31
CA SER A 168 2.44 -7.81 16.37
C SER A 168 1.06 -7.18 16.28
N ASN A 169 0.34 -7.32 15.14
CA ASN A 169 -0.85 -6.56 14.78
C ASN A 169 -0.62 -5.04 14.72
N GLY A 170 0.63 -4.59 14.80
CA GLY A 170 0.99 -3.18 14.67
C GLY A 170 0.64 -2.62 13.30
N LEU A 171 0.11 -1.39 13.29
CA LEU A 171 -0.25 -0.68 12.05
C LEU A 171 0.84 0.31 11.67
N TRP A 172 1.17 0.34 10.37
CA TRP A 172 2.22 1.18 9.79
C TRP A 172 1.68 1.90 8.56
N THR A 173 2.00 3.17 8.43
CA THR A 173 1.67 3.95 7.22
C THR A 173 2.68 3.69 6.12
N VAL A 174 2.24 3.82 4.86
CA VAL A 174 3.11 3.89 3.69
C VAL A 174 2.74 5.20 2.98
N ASP A 175 3.56 6.24 3.16
CA ASP A 175 3.21 7.62 2.84
C ASP A 175 4.21 8.27 1.85
N PRO A 176 4.04 8.06 0.53
CA PRO A 176 4.91 8.67 -0.48
C PRO A 176 4.59 10.13 -0.78
N TRP A 177 3.47 10.70 -0.31
CA TRP A 177 3.09 12.08 -0.63
C TRP A 177 4.08 13.13 -0.10
N THR A 178 4.75 12.82 1.00
CA THR A 178 5.74 13.70 1.63
C THR A 178 7.08 13.79 0.89
N HIS A 179 7.27 12.96 -0.14
CA HIS A 179 8.49 12.81 -0.93
C HIS A 179 8.28 13.18 -2.40
N LYS A 180 9.37 13.44 -3.12
CA LYS A 180 9.35 13.59 -4.59
C LYS A 180 9.16 12.25 -5.28
N SER A 181 8.82 12.28 -6.56
CA SER A 181 8.68 11.07 -7.37
C SER A 181 9.90 10.18 -7.28
N GLY A 182 9.69 8.91 -6.95
CA GLY A 182 10.73 7.89 -6.91
C GLY A 182 11.69 7.95 -5.73
N GLU A 183 11.45 8.82 -4.75
CA GLU A 183 12.11 8.76 -3.44
C GLU A 183 11.46 7.67 -2.57
N VAL A 184 12.23 7.09 -1.66
CA VAL A 184 11.71 6.06 -0.74
C VAL A 184 10.78 6.73 0.26
N PRO A 185 9.50 6.30 0.36
CA PRO A 185 8.54 6.91 1.26
C PRO A 185 8.84 6.64 2.72
N ASP A 186 8.26 7.47 3.57
CA ASP A 186 8.24 7.23 5.00
C ASP A 186 7.28 6.08 5.36
N ILE A 187 7.76 5.16 6.20
CA ILE A 187 6.94 4.09 6.78
C ILE A 187 7.03 4.20 8.31
N PHE A 188 5.96 4.70 8.92
CA PHE A 188 5.90 4.98 10.37
C PHE A 188 4.85 4.14 11.08
N PRO A 189 5.02 3.89 12.38
CA PRO A 189 3.92 3.44 13.21
C PRO A 189 2.73 4.39 13.07
N LEU A 190 1.53 3.84 12.78
CA LEU A 190 0.31 4.64 12.55
C LEU A 190 0.01 5.60 13.72
N ALA A 191 0.32 5.20 14.97
CA ALA A 191 0.12 6.06 16.13
C ALA A 191 0.95 7.34 16.05
N LYS A 192 2.23 7.25 15.64
CA LYS A 192 3.11 8.42 15.46
C LYS A 192 2.64 9.31 14.30
N TRP A 193 2.21 8.69 13.21
CA TRP A 193 1.66 9.44 12.08
C TRP A 193 0.40 10.23 12.49
N LYS A 194 -0.53 9.61 13.26
CA LYS A 194 -1.72 10.28 13.78
C LYS A 194 -1.39 11.42 14.74
N ALA A 195 -0.33 11.28 15.54
CA ALA A 195 0.14 12.33 16.44
C ALA A 195 0.85 13.49 15.71
N GLY A 196 1.06 13.39 14.39
CA GLY A 196 1.77 14.42 13.63
C GLY A 196 3.30 14.41 13.82
N GLU A 197 3.85 13.35 14.41
CA GLU A 197 5.29 13.17 14.64
C GLU A 197 6.06 12.83 13.34
N ILE A 198 5.44 13.03 12.19
CA ILE A 198 6.07 12.85 10.88
C ILE A 198 7.06 14.01 10.70
N ARG A 199 8.33 13.69 10.56
CA ARG A 199 9.32 14.69 10.20
C ARG A 199 9.04 15.22 8.79
N PRO A 200 9.13 16.53 8.59
CA PRO A 200 8.97 17.15 7.28
C PRO A 200 10.09 16.74 6.33
#